data_f38da7062eceab99f39875249a83158e
#
_entry.id   f38da7062eceab99f39875249a83158e
#
_cell.length_a   1.000
_cell.length_b   1.000
_cell.length_c   1.000
_cell.angle_alpha   90.00
_cell.angle_beta   90.00
_cell.angle_gamma   90.00
#
_symmetry.space_group_name_H-M   'P 1'
#
loop_
_entity.id
_entity.type
_entity.pdbx_description
1 polymer ?
#
loop_
_entity_poly.entity_id
_entity_poly.type
_entity_poly.pdbx_seq_one_letter_code
_entity_poly.pdbx_strand_id
1 'polypeptide(L)'
;MNIGVIRERGAFDRRVALTPPVVRRLAGAGHTVWVETGAGDGAMFRDTEYIRAGAQIAYSPAEVLQRVELLAKIGRPTAEELGLCSPGMALMAFYHLAVADRGLVDTLAERSLTAIGCEIIQQDDGRLPVLAAISEIAGQMTVAIAAHLLRSSSGGRGILLGGTPGVPPARVVILGAGSVGFTAARTAAASGARVAAFDRDPRKLRHLIEHVPDAETFLADEDAIAGSVAGADVVIGAVLEAGTRTPHVVTRAMVESMKPGSVIIDVSIDQGGSVETSRPTTLAAPTFVYKGVTHFCVPNFTADIGRSASVAIAQAMLPYVLTIARHGVDGALEKCPDLARGVYTLSGKNIRPSPAPMEQGSCAGGAAPPCQGLRGRRP
;
A
#
# COMPACT_ATOMS: atom_id res chain seq x y z
N MET A 1 -19.63 -19.74 10.33
CA MET A 1 -19.12 -18.39 10.71
C MET A 1 -19.79 -17.34 9.85
N ASN A 2 -20.14 -16.22 10.45
CA ASN A 2 -20.63 -15.05 9.75
C ASN A 2 -19.46 -14.11 9.46
N ILE A 3 -19.26 -13.74 8.18
CA ILE A 3 -18.15 -12.91 7.70
C ILE A 3 -18.71 -11.62 7.15
N GLY A 4 -18.11 -10.48 7.52
CA GLY A 4 -18.54 -9.14 7.12
C GLY A 4 -17.63 -8.49 6.10
N VAL A 5 -18.26 -7.74 5.20
CA VAL A 5 -17.60 -6.80 4.29
C VAL A 5 -18.34 -5.48 4.37
N ILE A 6 -17.64 -4.42 4.71
CA ILE A 6 -18.20 -3.07 4.73
C ILE A 6 -17.49 -2.20 3.69
N ARG A 7 -18.12 -1.07 3.36
CA ARG A 7 -17.57 -0.09 2.43
C ARG A 7 -16.31 0.55 3.03
N GLU A 8 -15.28 0.76 2.21
CA GLU A 8 -14.12 1.54 2.61
C GLU A 8 -14.47 3.03 2.75
N ARG A 9 -13.98 3.65 3.83
CA ARG A 9 -14.31 5.05 4.19
C ARG A 9 -13.27 6.06 3.73
N GLY A 10 -12.13 5.61 3.21
CA GLY A 10 -11.13 6.51 2.62
C GLY A 10 -11.69 7.28 1.44
N ALA A 11 -11.48 8.60 1.38
CA ALA A 11 -12.08 9.49 0.38
C ALA A 11 -11.86 9.04 -1.08
N PHE A 12 -10.77 8.32 -1.34
CA PHE A 12 -10.42 7.80 -2.66
C PHE A 12 -10.28 6.28 -2.70
N ASP A 13 -10.60 5.57 -1.62
CA ASP A 13 -10.48 4.11 -1.60
C ASP A 13 -11.68 3.47 -2.30
N ARG A 14 -11.43 2.93 -3.47
CA ARG A 14 -12.42 2.26 -4.33
C ARG A 14 -12.36 0.75 -4.24
N ARG A 15 -11.53 0.21 -3.33
CA ARG A 15 -11.33 -1.24 -3.18
C ARG A 15 -12.44 -1.85 -2.32
N VAL A 16 -12.51 -3.18 -2.37
CA VAL A 16 -13.33 -4.01 -1.48
C VAL A 16 -12.56 -5.25 -1.09
N ALA A 17 -12.64 -5.66 0.17
CA ALA A 17 -11.83 -6.74 0.73
C ALA A 17 -12.15 -8.12 0.12
N LEU A 18 -13.43 -8.43 -0.08
CA LEU A 18 -13.87 -9.69 -0.67
C LEU A 18 -14.71 -9.44 -1.93
N THR A 19 -14.28 -10.00 -3.03
CA THR A 19 -14.97 -9.90 -4.33
C THR A 19 -16.05 -10.99 -4.46
N PRO A 20 -17.07 -10.84 -5.36
CA PRO A 20 -18.10 -11.83 -5.54
C PRO A 20 -17.59 -13.27 -5.80
N PRO A 21 -16.54 -13.53 -6.59
CA PRO A 21 -15.97 -14.87 -6.73
C PRO A 21 -15.46 -15.47 -5.41
N VAL A 22 -14.83 -14.65 -4.55
CA VAL A 22 -14.36 -15.08 -3.22
C VAL A 22 -15.53 -15.35 -2.30
N VAL A 23 -16.55 -14.48 -2.29
CA VAL A 23 -17.81 -14.68 -1.53
C VAL A 23 -18.47 -16.00 -1.92
N ARG A 24 -18.53 -16.32 -3.22
CA ARG A 24 -19.09 -17.60 -3.68
C ARG A 24 -18.36 -18.80 -3.10
N ARG A 25 -17.03 -18.73 -2.97
CA ARG A 25 -16.23 -19.80 -2.36
C ARG A 25 -16.52 -19.95 -0.86
N LEU A 26 -16.67 -18.83 -0.14
CA LEU A 26 -17.02 -18.82 1.28
C LEU A 26 -18.42 -19.36 1.51
N ALA A 27 -19.41 -18.90 0.74
CA ALA A 27 -20.80 -19.39 0.81
C ALA A 27 -20.89 -20.89 0.46
N GLY A 28 -20.17 -21.33 -0.58
CA GLY A 28 -20.08 -22.73 -0.97
C GLY A 28 -19.39 -23.63 0.07
N ALA A 29 -18.58 -23.04 0.96
CA ALA A 29 -17.98 -23.72 2.12
C ALA A 29 -18.90 -23.72 3.37
N GLY A 30 -20.14 -23.22 3.27
CA GLY A 30 -21.13 -23.21 4.35
C GLY A 30 -21.03 -21.99 5.28
N HIS A 31 -20.37 -20.91 4.87
CA HIS A 31 -20.29 -19.68 5.66
C HIS A 31 -21.25 -18.62 5.15
N THR A 32 -21.79 -17.80 6.04
CA THR A 32 -22.64 -16.66 5.67
C THR A 32 -21.78 -15.43 5.48
N VAL A 33 -21.92 -14.74 4.34
CA VAL A 33 -21.21 -13.49 4.08
C VAL A 33 -22.20 -12.33 4.03
N TRP A 34 -22.00 -11.36 4.90
CA TRP A 34 -22.78 -10.12 4.95
C TRP A 34 -22.00 -9.00 4.27
N VAL A 35 -22.61 -8.33 3.31
CA VAL A 35 -21.99 -7.26 2.54
C VAL A 35 -22.81 -5.97 2.69
N GLU A 36 -22.18 -4.89 3.11
CA GLU A 36 -22.82 -3.56 3.11
C GLU A 36 -23.19 -3.18 1.67
N THR A 37 -24.43 -2.71 1.47
CA THR A 37 -24.88 -2.25 0.15
C THR A 37 -23.90 -1.25 -0.46
N GLY A 38 -23.56 -1.45 -1.73
CA GLY A 38 -22.61 -0.62 -2.46
C GLY A 38 -21.15 -0.75 -2.00
N ALA A 39 -20.79 -1.72 -1.14
CA ALA A 39 -19.39 -1.91 -0.72
C ALA A 39 -18.45 -2.20 -1.91
N GLY A 40 -18.94 -2.85 -2.94
CA GLY A 40 -18.17 -3.18 -4.14
C GLY A 40 -18.24 -2.16 -5.27
N ASP A 41 -19.08 -1.13 -5.18
CA ASP A 41 -19.36 -0.21 -6.30
C ASP A 41 -18.09 0.51 -6.80
N GLY A 42 -17.21 0.91 -5.88
CA GLY A 42 -15.93 1.55 -6.22
C GLY A 42 -15.03 0.64 -7.06
N ALA A 43 -15.11 -0.67 -6.88
CA ALA A 43 -14.41 -1.71 -7.64
C ALA A 43 -15.25 -2.28 -8.80
N MET A 44 -16.38 -1.66 -9.13
CA MET A 44 -17.31 -2.10 -10.18
C MET A 44 -17.89 -3.49 -9.94
N PHE A 45 -18.17 -3.85 -8.67
CA PHE A 45 -18.91 -5.03 -8.26
C PHE A 45 -20.23 -4.60 -7.63
N ARG A 46 -21.34 -4.90 -8.29
CA ARG A 46 -22.68 -4.51 -7.84
C ARG A 46 -23.24 -5.47 -6.78
N ASP A 47 -24.15 -5.01 -5.96
CA ASP A 47 -24.84 -5.85 -4.96
C ASP A 47 -25.48 -7.10 -5.57
N THR A 48 -26.02 -6.99 -6.80
CA THR A 48 -26.59 -8.13 -7.52
C THR A 48 -25.59 -9.25 -7.81
N GLU A 49 -24.29 -8.92 -7.97
CA GLU A 49 -23.22 -9.92 -8.16
C GLU A 49 -22.90 -10.62 -6.83
N TYR A 50 -22.94 -9.89 -5.73
CA TYR A 50 -22.78 -10.44 -4.38
C TYR A 50 -23.94 -11.36 -4.00
N ILE A 51 -25.20 -10.95 -4.29
CA ILE A 51 -26.39 -11.79 -4.07
C ILE A 51 -26.28 -13.10 -4.86
N ARG A 52 -25.90 -13.03 -6.14
CA ARG A 52 -25.68 -14.22 -6.99
C ARG A 52 -24.52 -15.10 -6.50
N ALA A 53 -23.59 -14.53 -5.76
CA ALA A 53 -22.49 -15.24 -5.12
C ALA A 53 -22.88 -15.88 -3.78
N GLY A 54 -24.10 -15.63 -3.28
CA GLY A 54 -24.64 -16.17 -2.02
C GLY A 54 -24.46 -15.25 -0.81
N ALA A 55 -24.14 -13.96 -1.01
CA ALA A 55 -24.09 -12.99 0.08
C ALA A 55 -25.48 -12.53 0.52
N GLN A 56 -25.55 -12.10 1.77
CA GLN A 56 -26.66 -11.32 2.34
C GLN A 56 -26.28 -9.83 2.27
N ILE A 57 -27.16 -8.98 1.77
CA ILE A 57 -26.94 -7.53 1.72
C ILE A 57 -27.48 -6.89 2.98
N ALA A 58 -26.66 -6.05 3.62
CA ALA A 58 -27.05 -5.21 4.75
C ALA A 58 -26.99 -3.73 4.33
N TYR A 59 -27.87 -2.92 4.89
CA TYR A 59 -28.06 -1.54 4.44
C TYR A 59 -27.23 -0.51 5.22
N SER A 60 -26.50 -0.96 6.24
CA SER A 60 -25.61 -0.11 7.02
C SER A 60 -24.41 -0.91 7.56
N PRO A 61 -23.28 -0.25 7.89
CA PRO A 61 -22.14 -0.92 8.53
C PRO A 61 -22.52 -1.49 9.89
N ALA A 62 -23.39 -0.81 10.65
CA ALA A 62 -23.88 -1.30 11.94
C ALA A 62 -24.61 -2.65 11.79
N GLU A 63 -25.42 -2.78 10.76
CA GLU A 63 -26.14 -4.01 10.47
C GLU A 63 -25.20 -5.17 10.15
N VAL A 64 -24.10 -4.93 9.42
CA VAL A 64 -23.05 -5.93 9.18
C VAL A 64 -22.36 -6.28 10.49
N LEU A 65 -21.81 -5.28 11.19
CA LEU A 65 -20.94 -5.46 12.34
C LEU A 65 -21.64 -6.15 13.53
N GLN A 66 -22.96 -6.00 13.66
CA GLN A 66 -23.73 -6.69 14.70
C GLN A 66 -24.00 -8.18 14.40
N ARG A 67 -23.75 -8.65 13.17
CA ARG A 67 -24.05 -10.02 12.74
C ARG A 67 -22.85 -10.90 12.52
N VAL A 68 -21.64 -10.32 12.50
CA VAL A 68 -20.44 -11.03 12.04
C VAL A 68 -19.44 -11.30 13.16
N GLU A 69 -18.71 -12.38 12.99
CA GLU A 69 -17.62 -12.82 13.88
C GLU A 69 -16.27 -12.42 13.31
N LEU A 70 -16.17 -12.26 11.97
CA LEU A 70 -14.98 -11.83 11.24
C LEU A 70 -15.33 -10.70 10.28
N LEU A 71 -14.69 -9.55 10.43
CA LEU A 71 -14.74 -8.47 9.45
C LEU A 71 -13.50 -8.54 8.54
N ALA A 72 -13.72 -8.59 7.23
CA ALA A 72 -12.69 -8.42 6.23
C ALA A 72 -12.77 -6.99 5.65
N LYS A 73 -11.67 -6.24 5.77
CA LYS A 73 -11.56 -4.84 5.36
C LYS A 73 -10.20 -4.57 4.69
N ILE A 74 -10.09 -3.54 3.86
CA ILE A 74 -8.81 -3.11 3.29
C ILE A 74 -8.13 -2.13 4.25
N GLY A 75 -8.72 -0.96 4.43
CA GLY A 75 -8.16 0.08 5.28
C GLY A 75 -8.41 -0.16 6.76
N ARG A 76 -7.73 0.62 7.59
CA ARG A 76 -7.93 0.61 9.05
C ARG A 76 -9.40 0.84 9.39
N PRO A 77 -9.94 0.12 10.38
CA PRO A 77 -11.25 0.47 10.94
C PRO A 77 -11.22 1.88 11.53
N THR A 78 -12.30 2.63 11.30
CA THR A 78 -12.49 3.94 11.93
C THR A 78 -12.90 3.78 13.40
N ALA A 79 -12.79 4.84 14.20
CA ALA A 79 -13.26 4.83 15.59
C ALA A 79 -14.78 4.52 15.68
N GLU A 80 -15.57 5.02 14.73
CA GLU A 80 -17.00 4.73 14.62
C GLU A 80 -17.24 3.24 14.35
N GLU A 81 -16.54 2.66 13.37
CA GLU A 81 -16.64 1.24 13.03
C GLU A 81 -16.23 0.36 14.21
N LEU A 82 -15.12 0.70 14.89
CA LEU A 82 -14.70 0.01 16.12
C LEU A 82 -15.77 0.11 17.22
N GLY A 83 -16.45 1.27 17.31
CA GLY A 83 -17.55 1.51 18.22
C GLY A 83 -18.72 0.52 18.06
N LEU A 84 -18.93 0.01 16.86
CA LEU A 84 -20.02 -0.91 16.50
C LEU A 84 -19.61 -2.39 16.61
N CYS A 85 -18.31 -2.70 16.74
CA CYS A 85 -17.83 -4.07 16.85
C CYS A 85 -18.23 -4.73 18.17
N SER A 86 -18.67 -5.98 18.11
CA SER A 86 -18.92 -6.79 19.29
C SER A 86 -17.61 -7.28 19.93
N PRO A 87 -17.52 -7.39 21.26
CA PRO A 87 -16.36 -8.01 21.91
C PRO A 87 -16.08 -9.41 21.36
N GLY A 88 -14.80 -9.74 21.18
CA GLY A 88 -14.37 -11.03 20.61
C GLY A 88 -14.37 -11.10 19.06
N MET A 89 -14.89 -10.08 18.36
CA MET A 89 -14.85 -10.03 16.90
C MET A 89 -13.40 -9.98 16.40
N ALA A 90 -13.14 -10.69 15.28
CA ALA A 90 -11.88 -10.59 14.56
C ALA A 90 -12.01 -9.59 13.40
N LEU A 91 -10.96 -8.79 13.22
CA LEU A 91 -10.86 -7.82 12.14
C LEU A 91 -9.57 -8.07 11.34
N MET A 92 -9.71 -8.37 10.07
CA MET A 92 -8.60 -8.59 9.14
C MET A 92 -8.51 -7.38 8.20
N ALA A 93 -7.43 -6.58 8.34
CA ALA A 93 -7.23 -5.34 7.59
C ALA A 93 -5.74 -4.98 7.46
N PHE A 94 -5.42 -3.99 6.62
CA PHE A 94 -4.08 -3.36 6.62
C PHE A 94 -4.06 -2.23 7.67
N TYR A 95 -3.36 -2.45 8.76
CA TYR A 95 -3.31 -1.49 9.88
C TYR A 95 -2.18 -0.48 9.75
N HIS A 96 -1.03 -0.87 9.21
CA HIS A 96 0.18 -0.02 9.12
C HIS A 96 0.48 0.69 10.44
N LEU A 97 0.58 -0.07 11.54
CA LEU A 97 0.67 0.50 12.90
C LEU A 97 1.90 1.39 13.11
N ALA A 98 2.96 1.24 12.31
CA ALA A 98 4.14 2.09 12.38
C ALA A 98 3.85 3.59 12.15
N VAL A 99 2.74 3.89 11.45
CA VAL A 99 2.28 5.26 11.12
C VAL A 99 0.82 5.49 11.55
N ALA A 100 0.25 4.58 12.34
CA ALA A 100 -1.10 4.71 12.88
C ALA A 100 -1.14 5.61 14.11
N ASP A 101 -2.33 6.11 14.43
CA ASP A 101 -2.58 6.75 15.73
C ASP A 101 -2.43 5.70 16.86
N ARG A 102 -1.78 6.09 17.94
CA ARG A 102 -1.56 5.23 19.13
C ARG A 102 -2.87 4.74 19.75
N GLY A 103 -3.89 5.57 19.77
CA GLY A 103 -5.20 5.22 20.32
C GLY A 103 -5.87 4.04 19.61
N LEU A 104 -5.43 3.67 18.39
CA LEU A 104 -6.01 2.53 17.68
C LEU A 104 -5.75 1.20 18.39
N VAL A 105 -4.50 0.93 18.79
CA VAL A 105 -4.13 -0.33 19.48
C VAL A 105 -4.83 -0.42 20.83
N ASP A 106 -4.86 0.70 21.56
CA ASP A 106 -5.53 0.77 22.87
C ASP A 106 -7.03 0.51 22.72
N THR A 107 -7.69 1.11 21.71
CA THR A 107 -9.11 0.87 21.43
C THR A 107 -9.39 -0.58 21.06
N LEU A 108 -8.53 -1.22 20.25
CA LEU A 108 -8.67 -2.64 19.91
C LEU A 108 -8.57 -3.52 21.17
N ALA A 109 -7.64 -3.18 22.07
CA ALA A 109 -7.45 -3.89 23.32
C ALA A 109 -8.65 -3.70 24.29
N GLU A 110 -9.07 -2.46 24.52
CA GLU A 110 -10.19 -2.12 25.42
C GLU A 110 -11.50 -2.79 24.98
N ARG A 111 -11.71 -2.95 23.68
CA ARG A 111 -12.90 -3.60 23.12
C ARG A 111 -12.78 -5.12 22.98
N SER A 112 -11.70 -5.73 23.47
CA SER A 112 -11.46 -7.17 23.38
C SER A 112 -11.49 -7.69 21.94
N LEU A 113 -11.00 -6.91 20.97
CA LEU A 113 -11.00 -7.29 19.56
C LEU A 113 -9.73 -8.06 19.17
N THR A 114 -9.85 -8.94 18.19
CA THR A 114 -8.70 -9.59 17.55
C THR A 114 -8.36 -8.85 16.26
N ALA A 115 -7.19 -8.23 16.19
CA ALA A 115 -6.73 -7.51 15.01
C ALA A 115 -5.66 -8.32 14.26
N ILE A 116 -5.95 -8.66 13.01
CA ILE A 116 -5.08 -9.41 12.10
C ILE A 116 -4.63 -8.47 10.99
N GLY A 117 -3.33 -8.12 11.00
CA GLY A 117 -2.71 -7.23 10.01
C GLY A 117 -2.34 -7.97 8.74
N CYS A 118 -3.02 -7.65 7.64
CA CYS A 118 -2.77 -8.22 6.32
C CYS A 118 -1.32 -7.99 5.86
N GLU A 119 -0.72 -6.88 6.26
CA GLU A 119 0.65 -6.48 5.90
C GLU A 119 1.75 -7.22 6.65
N ILE A 120 1.39 -7.96 7.71
CA ILE A 120 2.35 -8.70 8.53
C ILE A 120 2.06 -10.21 8.61
N ILE A 121 1.08 -10.71 7.86
CA ILE A 121 0.94 -12.16 7.64
C ILE A 121 2.18 -12.62 6.90
N GLN A 122 2.97 -13.53 7.51
CA GLN A 122 4.30 -13.85 7.02
C GLN A 122 4.53 -15.36 6.95
N GLN A 123 5.02 -15.84 5.81
CA GLN A 123 5.45 -17.21 5.59
C GLN A 123 6.82 -17.50 6.23
N ASP A 124 7.19 -18.79 6.33
CA ASP A 124 8.45 -19.22 6.95
C ASP A 124 9.69 -18.67 6.22
N ASP A 125 9.58 -18.44 4.93
CA ASP A 125 10.65 -17.85 4.10
C ASP A 125 10.70 -16.31 4.18
N GLY A 126 9.87 -15.69 5.02
CA GLY A 126 9.80 -14.25 5.23
C GLY A 126 8.89 -13.51 4.24
N ARG A 127 8.29 -14.18 3.25
CA ARG A 127 7.35 -13.55 2.32
C ARG A 127 6.09 -13.09 3.03
N LEU A 128 5.52 -11.98 2.55
CA LEU A 128 4.28 -11.36 3.04
C LEU A 128 3.19 -11.52 1.96
N PRO A 129 2.50 -12.67 1.87
CA PRO A 129 1.72 -13.04 0.68
C PRO A 129 0.55 -12.10 0.40
N VAL A 130 -0.11 -11.55 1.42
CA VAL A 130 -1.22 -10.60 1.23
C VAL A 130 -0.69 -9.24 0.80
N LEU A 131 0.40 -8.77 1.42
CA LEU A 131 1.05 -7.52 1.04
C LEU A 131 1.68 -7.63 -0.36
N ALA A 132 2.28 -8.76 -0.72
CA ALA A 132 2.91 -8.97 -2.02
C ALA A 132 1.93 -8.76 -3.17
N ALA A 133 0.68 -9.22 -3.03
CA ALA A 133 -0.34 -9.08 -4.07
C ALA A 133 -0.62 -7.62 -4.45
N ILE A 134 -0.65 -6.71 -3.47
CA ILE A 134 -0.84 -5.27 -3.74
C ILE A 134 0.47 -4.58 -4.10
N SER A 135 1.60 -5.08 -3.60
CA SER A 135 2.93 -4.57 -3.91
C SER A 135 3.32 -4.77 -5.38
N GLU A 136 2.94 -5.90 -5.98
CA GLU A 136 3.15 -6.16 -7.41
C GLU A 136 2.38 -5.16 -8.28
N ILE A 137 1.14 -4.86 -7.89
CA ILE A 137 0.33 -3.83 -8.56
C ILE A 137 0.99 -2.46 -8.41
N ALA A 138 1.42 -2.10 -7.20
CA ALA A 138 2.10 -0.85 -6.95
C ALA A 138 3.36 -0.70 -7.81
N GLY A 139 4.18 -1.75 -7.92
CA GLY A 139 5.37 -1.75 -8.76
C GLY A 139 5.08 -1.47 -10.24
N GLN A 140 4.01 -2.05 -10.81
CA GLN A 140 3.60 -1.74 -12.18
C GLN A 140 3.11 -0.29 -12.32
N MET A 141 2.31 0.18 -11.39
CA MET A 141 1.76 1.54 -11.40
C MET A 141 2.86 2.61 -11.34
N THR A 142 3.95 2.37 -10.56
CA THR A 142 5.04 3.36 -10.46
C THR A 142 5.64 3.69 -11.82
N VAL A 143 5.76 2.70 -12.72
CA VAL A 143 6.34 2.91 -14.06
C VAL A 143 5.39 3.71 -14.95
N ALA A 144 4.10 3.45 -14.90
CA ALA A 144 3.09 4.21 -15.62
C ALA A 144 3.03 5.68 -15.14
N ILE A 145 3.07 5.87 -13.81
CA ILE A 145 3.12 7.20 -13.19
C ILE A 145 4.42 7.94 -13.58
N ALA A 146 5.57 7.26 -13.53
CA ALA A 146 6.84 7.84 -13.95
C ALA A 146 6.80 8.31 -15.41
N ALA A 147 6.32 7.46 -16.33
CA ALA A 147 6.19 7.80 -17.74
C ALA A 147 5.25 9.01 -17.96
N HIS A 148 4.19 9.11 -17.17
CA HIS A 148 3.30 10.29 -17.20
C HIS A 148 4.00 11.55 -16.69
N LEU A 149 4.70 11.48 -15.54
CA LEU A 149 5.32 12.62 -14.89
C LEU A 149 6.58 13.13 -15.61
N LEU A 150 7.26 12.29 -16.41
CA LEU A 150 8.40 12.70 -17.23
C LEU A 150 8.02 13.61 -18.42
N ARG A 151 6.73 13.69 -18.77
CA ARG A 151 6.26 14.52 -19.89
C ARG A 151 6.35 16.02 -19.54
N SER A 152 6.63 16.85 -20.53
CA SER A 152 6.67 18.33 -20.38
C SER A 152 5.34 18.90 -19.90
N SER A 153 4.21 18.33 -20.35
CA SER A 153 2.87 18.73 -19.90
C SER A 153 2.59 18.46 -18.43
N SER A 154 3.39 17.59 -17.80
CA SER A 154 3.32 17.27 -16.36
C SER A 154 4.43 17.97 -15.56
N GLY A 155 5.20 18.89 -16.17
CA GLY A 155 6.33 19.56 -15.54
C GLY A 155 7.63 18.73 -15.52
N GLY A 156 7.66 17.58 -16.18
CA GLY A 156 8.83 16.72 -16.29
C GLY A 156 9.83 17.16 -17.36
N ARG A 157 10.89 16.37 -17.50
CA ARG A 157 12.03 16.65 -18.40
C ARG A 157 11.67 16.61 -19.90
N GLY A 158 10.48 16.15 -20.28
CA GLY A 158 10.08 15.96 -21.68
C GLY A 158 10.81 14.80 -22.37
N ILE A 159 11.12 13.75 -21.62
CA ILE A 159 11.85 12.57 -22.13
C ILE A 159 10.95 11.34 -22.16
N LEU A 160 11.23 10.45 -23.11
CA LEU A 160 10.55 9.17 -23.26
C LEU A 160 11.17 8.13 -22.31
N LEU A 161 10.35 7.38 -21.58
CA LEU A 161 10.82 6.39 -20.61
C LEU A 161 11.74 5.33 -21.28
N GLY A 162 11.29 4.72 -22.38
CA GLY A 162 12.01 3.63 -23.04
C GLY A 162 12.97 4.06 -24.17
N GLY A 163 13.05 5.36 -24.47
CA GLY A 163 13.86 5.84 -25.60
C GLY A 163 13.33 5.41 -26.98
N THR A 164 14.13 5.65 -28.01
CA THR A 164 13.89 5.22 -29.40
C THR A 164 15.21 5.30 -30.17
N PRO A 165 15.39 4.74 -31.37
CA PRO A 165 16.62 4.87 -32.14
C PRO A 165 17.11 6.33 -32.24
N GLY A 166 18.32 6.58 -31.75
CA GLY A 166 18.89 7.93 -31.67
C GLY A 166 18.55 8.73 -30.40
N VAL A 167 17.62 8.24 -29.55
CA VAL A 167 17.22 8.88 -28.29
C VAL A 167 17.41 7.89 -27.14
N PRO A 168 18.32 8.19 -26.18
CA PRO A 168 18.57 7.28 -25.06
C PRO A 168 17.33 7.13 -24.16
N PRO A 169 17.14 5.95 -23.53
CA PRO A 169 16.08 5.75 -22.55
C PRO A 169 16.35 6.49 -21.24
N ALA A 170 15.29 6.70 -20.46
CA ALA A 170 15.38 7.24 -19.10
C ALA A 170 16.12 6.28 -18.17
N ARG A 171 16.85 6.85 -17.20
CA ARG A 171 17.50 6.11 -16.11
C ARG A 171 16.58 6.04 -14.92
N VAL A 172 16.15 4.82 -14.55
CA VAL A 172 15.28 4.52 -13.42
C VAL A 172 16.11 3.88 -12.32
N VAL A 173 16.21 4.55 -11.17
CA VAL A 173 16.88 4.04 -9.97
C VAL A 173 15.83 3.52 -9.00
N ILE A 174 15.98 2.28 -8.55
CA ILE A 174 15.03 1.60 -7.67
C ILE A 174 15.73 1.26 -6.37
N LEU A 175 15.18 1.74 -5.26
CA LEU A 175 15.71 1.53 -3.92
C LEU A 175 14.84 0.51 -3.18
N GLY A 176 15.37 -0.70 -3.01
CA GLY A 176 14.69 -1.89 -2.52
C GLY A 176 14.26 -2.81 -3.67
N ALA A 177 14.76 -4.07 -3.65
CA ALA A 177 14.42 -5.13 -4.61
C ALA A 177 13.40 -6.15 -4.05
N GLY A 178 12.50 -5.70 -3.15
CA GLY A 178 11.34 -6.45 -2.67
C GLY A 178 10.24 -6.53 -3.74
N SER A 179 9.02 -6.95 -3.39
CA SER A 179 7.93 -7.16 -4.36
C SER A 179 7.63 -5.93 -5.21
N VAL A 180 7.59 -4.72 -4.61
CA VAL A 180 7.40 -3.46 -5.35
C VAL A 180 8.56 -3.22 -6.30
N GLY A 181 9.79 -3.20 -5.77
CA GLY A 181 10.98 -2.85 -6.57
C GLY A 181 11.29 -3.86 -7.66
N PHE A 182 11.15 -5.16 -7.38
CA PHE A 182 11.27 -6.21 -8.39
C PHE A 182 10.28 -6.01 -9.55
N THR A 183 9.00 -5.76 -9.23
CA THR A 183 7.97 -5.57 -10.25
C THR A 183 8.17 -4.26 -11.01
N ALA A 184 8.58 -3.19 -10.32
CA ALA A 184 8.94 -1.92 -10.96
C ALA A 184 10.12 -2.09 -11.91
N ALA A 185 11.19 -2.80 -11.49
CA ALA A 185 12.36 -3.09 -12.33
C ALA A 185 11.99 -3.86 -13.60
N ARG A 186 11.22 -4.95 -13.44
CA ARG A 186 10.75 -5.75 -14.57
C ARG A 186 9.90 -4.94 -15.54
N THR A 187 8.97 -4.12 -15.02
CA THR A 187 8.08 -3.30 -15.84
C THR A 187 8.85 -2.17 -16.53
N ALA A 188 9.77 -1.50 -15.85
CA ALA A 188 10.58 -0.43 -16.41
C ALA A 188 11.52 -0.95 -17.52
N ALA A 189 12.22 -2.08 -17.27
CA ALA A 189 13.07 -2.72 -18.27
C ALA A 189 12.27 -3.18 -19.49
N ALA A 190 11.10 -3.82 -19.29
CA ALA A 190 10.20 -4.20 -20.38
C ALA A 190 9.68 -2.99 -21.19
N SER A 191 9.63 -1.81 -20.56
CA SER A 191 9.31 -0.54 -21.25
C SER A 191 10.54 0.10 -21.92
N GLY A 192 11.69 -0.55 -21.89
CA GLY A 192 12.94 -0.08 -22.53
C GLY A 192 13.77 0.89 -21.67
N ALA A 193 13.42 1.15 -20.41
CA ALA A 193 14.20 2.03 -19.53
C ALA A 193 15.53 1.37 -19.09
N ARG A 194 16.54 2.18 -18.76
CA ARG A 194 17.73 1.71 -18.05
C ARG A 194 17.44 1.61 -16.56
N VAL A 195 17.58 0.41 -16.01
CA VAL A 195 17.25 0.14 -14.60
C VAL A 195 18.51 -0.08 -13.79
N ALA A 196 18.62 0.64 -12.65
CA ALA A 196 19.60 0.39 -11.61
C ALA A 196 18.86 0.11 -10.29
N ALA A 197 19.07 -1.06 -9.70
CA ALA A 197 18.35 -1.49 -8.49
C ALA A 197 19.32 -1.71 -7.32
N PHE A 198 18.89 -1.28 -6.14
CA PHE A 198 19.65 -1.35 -4.90
C PHE A 198 18.89 -2.18 -3.85
N ASP A 199 19.56 -3.09 -3.16
CA ASP A 199 19.03 -3.75 -1.95
C ASP A 199 20.20 -4.10 -1.01
N ARG A 200 19.90 -4.26 0.28
CA ARG A 200 20.88 -4.76 1.28
C ARG A 200 21.01 -6.29 1.20
N ASP A 201 20.00 -6.99 0.67
CA ASP A 201 19.98 -8.44 0.55
C ASP A 201 20.44 -8.89 -0.84
N PRO A 202 21.65 -9.49 -0.97
CA PRO A 202 22.16 -9.97 -2.25
C PRO A 202 21.29 -11.08 -2.88
N ARG A 203 20.47 -11.78 -2.10
CA ARG A 203 19.56 -12.81 -2.63
C ARG A 203 18.46 -12.18 -3.47
N LYS A 204 17.92 -11.02 -3.05
CA LYS A 204 16.93 -10.27 -3.82
C LYS A 204 17.51 -9.72 -5.11
N LEU A 205 18.75 -9.22 -5.06
CA LEU A 205 19.46 -8.73 -6.24
C LEU A 205 19.72 -9.87 -7.24
N ARG A 206 20.13 -11.05 -6.75
CA ARG A 206 20.29 -12.24 -7.58
C ARG A 206 18.99 -12.63 -8.26
N HIS A 207 17.89 -12.71 -7.49
CA HIS A 207 16.57 -12.98 -8.05
C HIS A 207 16.16 -11.96 -9.12
N LEU A 208 16.51 -10.68 -8.92
CA LEU A 208 16.22 -9.64 -9.90
C LEU A 208 17.00 -9.86 -11.21
N ILE A 209 18.31 -10.14 -11.15
CA ILE A 209 19.13 -10.40 -12.34
C ILE A 209 18.63 -11.61 -13.13
N GLU A 210 18.21 -12.67 -12.45
CA GLU A 210 17.69 -13.88 -13.08
C GLU A 210 16.44 -13.61 -13.95
N HIS A 211 15.66 -12.55 -13.62
CA HIS A 211 14.41 -12.22 -14.31
C HIS A 211 14.46 -10.93 -15.12
N VAL A 212 15.47 -10.09 -14.88
CA VAL A 212 15.69 -8.80 -15.55
C VAL A 212 17.20 -8.67 -15.83
N PRO A 213 17.72 -9.44 -16.81
CA PRO A 213 19.17 -9.56 -17.05
C PRO A 213 19.86 -8.24 -17.39
N ASP A 214 19.14 -7.29 -17.98
CA ASP A 214 19.67 -5.97 -18.36
C ASP A 214 19.65 -4.94 -17.21
N ALA A 215 19.17 -5.31 -16.02
CA ALA A 215 19.19 -4.43 -14.86
C ALA A 215 20.58 -4.42 -14.21
N GLU A 216 21.11 -3.22 -13.97
CA GLU A 216 22.26 -3.02 -13.11
C GLU A 216 21.83 -3.23 -11.64
N THR A 217 22.62 -3.99 -10.85
CA THR A 217 22.31 -4.23 -9.44
C THR A 217 23.47 -3.86 -8.54
N PHE A 218 23.15 -3.25 -7.40
CA PHE A 218 24.13 -2.75 -6.45
C PHE A 218 23.73 -3.12 -5.01
N LEU A 219 24.70 -3.45 -4.17
CA LEU A 219 24.47 -3.45 -2.73
C LEU A 219 24.22 -2.00 -2.30
N ALA A 220 23.22 -1.82 -1.43
CA ALA A 220 22.79 -0.51 -0.97
C ALA A 220 23.83 0.05 0.02
N ASP A 221 24.64 1.00 -0.44
CA ASP A 221 25.45 1.89 0.38
C ASP A 221 25.20 3.36 -0.01
N GLU A 222 25.53 4.28 0.87
CA GLU A 222 25.18 5.70 0.72
C GLU A 222 25.84 6.33 -0.51
N ASP A 223 27.14 6.05 -0.77
CA ASP A 223 27.86 6.66 -1.88
C ASP A 223 27.38 6.14 -3.23
N ALA A 224 27.12 4.83 -3.33
CA ALA A 224 26.60 4.22 -4.55
C ALA A 224 25.18 4.72 -4.87
N ILE A 225 24.33 4.90 -3.85
CA ILE A 225 22.99 5.48 -4.00
C ILE A 225 23.13 6.94 -4.45
N ALA A 226 23.95 7.76 -3.80
CA ALA A 226 24.18 9.18 -4.14
C ALA A 226 24.61 9.35 -5.60
N GLY A 227 25.60 8.59 -6.04
CA GLY A 227 26.11 8.64 -7.42
C GLY A 227 25.03 8.24 -8.45
N SER A 228 24.19 7.29 -8.13
CA SER A 228 23.11 6.85 -9.02
C SER A 228 21.95 7.83 -9.06
N VAL A 229 21.55 8.38 -7.91
CA VAL A 229 20.44 9.34 -7.78
C VAL A 229 20.74 10.63 -8.55
N ALA A 230 21.97 11.16 -8.49
CA ALA A 230 22.35 12.36 -9.22
C ALA A 230 22.15 12.22 -10.75
N GLY A 231 22.36 11.01 -11.30
CA GLY A 231 22.16 10.70 -12.71
C GLY A 231 20.75 10.28 -13.10
N ALA A 232 19.87 10.05 -12.13
CA ALA A 232 18.54 9.49 -12.36
C ALA A 232 17.59 10.48 -13.04
N ASP A 233 16.71 9.95 -13.87
CA ASP A 233 15.51 10.64 -14.37
C ASP A 233 14.29 10.27 -13.52
N VAL A 234 14.30 9.05 -12.95
CA VAL A 234 13.27 8.56 -12.02
C VAL A 234 13.95 7.84 -10.86
N VAL A 235 13.52 8.14 -9.63
CA VAL A 235 13.85 7.38 -8.42
C VAL A 235 12.57 6.76 -7.86
N ILE A 236 12.58 5.45 -7.64
CA ILE A 236 11.47 4.72 -7.01
C ILE A 236 11.92 4.23 -5.63
N GLY A 237 11.35 4.80 -4.58
CA GLY A 237 11.55 4.36 -3.21
C GLY A 237 10.63 3.17 -2.89
N ALA A 238 11.22 1.98 -2.73
CA ALA A 238 10.52 0.71 -2.49
C ALA A 238 11.12 -0.07 -1.30
N VAL A 239 11.69 0.66 -0.34
CA VAL A 239 12.24 0.08 0.89
C VAL A 239 11.10 -0.24 1.87
N LEU A 240 11.11 -1.44 2.41
CA LEU A 240 10.15 -1.88 3.42
C LEU A 240 10.87 -2.61 4.54
N GLU A 241 10.61 -2.21 5.77
CA GLU A 241 10.87 -2.97 6.99
C GLU A 241 9.53 -3.31 7.64
N ALA A 242 9.17 -4.61 7.64
CA ALA A 242 7.85 -5.04 8.08
C ALA A 242 7.56 -4.61 9.53
N GLY A 243 6.45 -3.90 9.74
CA GLY A 243 5.99 -3.46 11.06
C GLY A 243 6.77 -2.29 11.67
N THR A 244 7.73 -1.69 10.96
CA THR A 244 8.51 -0.54 11.42
C THR A 244 8.42 0.63 10.45
N ARG A 245 8.90 1.80 10.86
CA ARG A 245 9.04 2.95 9.98
C ARG A 245 10.21 2.72 9.01
N THR A 246 10.00 3.07 7.74
CA THR A 246 11.06 3.00 6.72
C THR A 246 12.18 3.99 7.03
N PRO A 247 13.47 3.58 6.98
CA PRO A 247 14.57 4.51 7.08
C PRO A 247 14.67 5.40 5.83
N HIS A 248 15.12 6.64 6.01
CA HIS A 248 15.48 7.49 4.87
C HIS A 248 16.78 6.99 4.26
N VAL A 249 16.74 6.60 2.98
CA VAL A 249 17.92 6.15 2.20
C VAL A 249 18.32 7.14 1.12
N VAL A 250 17.47 8.15 0.84
CA VAL A 250 17.78 9.30 -0.01
C VAL A 250 17.74 10.55 0.83
N THR A 251 18.89 11.19 0.99
CA THR A 251 19.01 12.44 1.76
C THR A 251 18.54 13.64 0.95
N ARG A 252 18.29 14.74 1.63
CA ARG A 252 17.98 16.04 1.01
C ARG A 252 19.05 16.48 0.00
N ALA A 253 20.33 16.31 0.34
CA ALA A 253 21.44 16.64 -0.54
C ALA A 253 21.44 15.80 -1.83
N MET A 254 21.11 14.52 -1.74
CA MET A 254 20.94 13.66 -2.93
C MET A 254 19.81 14.15 -3.83
N VAL A 255 18.66 14.55 -3.27
CA VAL A 255 17.55 15.11 -4.05
C VAL A 255 17.96 16.41 -4.73
N GLU A 256 18.69 17.29 -4.05
CA GLU A 256 19.17 18.55 -4.62
C GLU A 256 20.22 18.37 -5.74
N SER A 257 20.87 17.20 -5.79
CA SER A 257 21.80 16.84 -6.88
C SER A 257 21.11 16.30 -8.14
N MET A 258 19.82 15.96 -8.04
CA MET A 258 19.07 15.43 -9.18
C MET A 258 18.85 16.49 -10.27
N LYS A 259 18.65 16.02 -11.48
CA LYS A 259 18.37 16.91 -12.63
C LYS A 259 16.99 17.56 -12.47
N PRO A 260 16.82 18.87 -12.80
CA PRO A 260 15.49 19.51 -12.83
C PRO A 260 14.52 18.75 -13.74
N GLY A 261 13.27 18.59 -13.27
CA GLY A 261 12.22 17.85 -13.96
C GLY A 261 12.32 16.32 -13.79
N SER A 262 13.28 15.81 -13.00
CA SER A 262 13.30 14.41 -12.56
C SER A 262 12.14 14.09 -11.62
N VAL A 263 11.85 12.81 -11.46
CA VAL A 263 10.69 12.32 -10.72
C VAL A 263 11.15 11.41 -9.58
N ILE A 264 10.58 11.60 -8.40
CA ILE A 264 10.65 10.68 -7.27
C ILE A 264 9.25 10.09 -7.03
N ILE A 265 9.16 8.77 -6.96
CA ILE A 265 7.96 8.04 -6.54
C ILE A 265 8.30 7.28 -5.27
N ASP A 266 7.85 7.77 -4.14
CA ASP A 266 8.13 7.15 -2.84
C ASP A 266 6.96 6.25 -2.41
N VAL A 267 7.03 4.97 -2.79
CA VAL A 267 6.04 3.95 -2.39
C VAL A 267 6.14 3.65 -0.89
N SER A 268 7.32 3.84 -0.31
CA SER A 268 7.56 3.65 1.13
C SER A 268 6.82 4.66 2.01
N ILE A 269 6.12 5.63 1.41
CA ILE A 269 5.36 6.67 2.13
C ILE A 269 4.31 6.07 3.07
N ASP A 270 3.76 4.90 2.76
CA ASP A 270 2.85 4.14 3.62
C ASP A 270 3.46 3.76 4.98
N GLN A 271 4.79 3.75 5.07
CA GLN A 271 5.59 3.45 6.26
C GLN A 271 6.49 4.63 6.67
N GLY A 272 6.14 5.85 6.27
CA GLY A 272 6.87 7.07 6.63
C GLY A 272 7.82 7.63 5.59
N GLY A 273 8.01 6.94 4.46
CA GLY A 273 8.84 7.38 3.33
C GLY A 273 10.30 6.98 3.43
N SER A 274 10.93 6.74 2.27
CA SER A 274 12.35 6.39 2.12
C SER A 274 13.22 7.58 1.68
N VAL A 275 12.60 8.70 1.35
CA VAL A 275 13.27 9.94 0.90
C VAL A 275 13.02 11.04 1.92
N GLU A 276 14.07 11.69 2.39
CA GLU A 276 14.02 12.74 3.44
C GLU A 276 13.09 13.90 3.09
N THR A 277 12.94 14.24 1.80
CA THR A 277 12.09 15.32 1.32
C THR A 277 10.64 14.87 1.05
N SER A 278 10.33 13.57 1.16
CA SER A 278 8.99 13.04 0.95
C SER A 278 8.02 13.51 2.04
N ARG A 279 6.80 13.79 1.62
CA ARG A 279 5.66 14.04 2.50
C ARG A 279 4.40 13.45 1.86
N PRO A 280 3.45 12.93 2.65
CA PRO A 280 2.22 12.38 2.09
C PRO A 280 1.47 13.39 1.21
N THR A 281 1.00 12.91 0.05
CA THR A 281 0.13 13.61 -0.89
C THR A 281 -1.20 12.86 -1.02
N THR A 282 -2.10 13.32 -1.88
CA THR A 282 -3.41 12.68 -2.08
C THR A 282 -3.65 12.43 -3.56
N LEU A 283 -4.59 11.54 -3.92
CA LEU A 283 -4.96 11.33 -5.32
C LEU A 283 -5.52 12.59 -6.00
N ALA A 284 -6.11 13.54 -5.23
CA ALA A 284 -6.57 14.82 -5.77
C ALA A 284 -5.43 15.81 -6.06
N ALA A 285 -4.33 15.74 -5.29
CA ALA A 285 -3.13 16.54 -5.46
C ALA A 285 -1.90 15.64 -5.31
N PRO A 286 -1.59 14.81 -6.33
CA PRO A 286 -0.70 13.65 -6.17
C PRO A 286 0.78 14.01 -6.11
N THR A 287 1.15 15.22 -6.52
CA THR A 287 2.54 15.64 -6.63
C THR A 287 2.82 16.97 -5.96
N PHE A 288 4.07 17.17 -5.59
CA PHE A 288 4.64 18.48 -5.28
C PHE A 288 6.07 18.56 -5.87
N VAL A 289 6.60 19.76 -5.98
CA VAL A 289 7.95 19.98 -6.50
C VAL A 289 8.86 20.49 -5.38
N TYR A 290 10.02 19.86 -5.23
CA TYR A 290 11.10 20.31 -4.35
C TYR A 290 12.39 20.49 -5.17
N LYS A 291 12.96 21.69 -5.21
CA LYS A 291 14.19 22.02 -5.98
C LYS A 291 14.17 21.55 -7.44
N GLY A 292 13.00 21.64 -8.10
CA GLY A 292 12.82 21.22 -9.48
C GLY A 292 12.59 19.71 -9.67
N VAL A 293 12.54 18.91 -8.61
CA VAL A 293 12.26 17.48 -8.64
C VAL A 293 10.80 17.24 -8.24
N THR A 294 10.05 16.54 -9.10
CA THR A 294 8.64 16.21 -8.84
C THR A 294 8.56 14.98 -7.94
N HIS A 295 7.84 15.13 -6.82
CA HIS A 295 7.59 14.04 -5.88
C HIS A 295 6.15 13.55 -6.00
N PHE A 296 5.98 12.23 -6.16
CA PHE A 296 4.71 11.51 -6.02
C PHE A 296 4.79 10.65 -4.77
N CYS A 297 4.00 10.98 -3.75
CA CYS A 297 4.04 10.36 -2.43
C CYS A 297 2.63 10.07 -1.91
N VAL A 298 1.76 9.51 -2.76
CA VAL A 298 0.36 9.20 -2.40
C VAL A 298 0.30 7.89 -1.64
N PRO A 299 -0.10 7.87 -0.35
CA PRO A 299 -0.33 6.63 0.37
C PRO A 299 -1.46 5.83 -0.29
N ASN A 300 -1.33 4.50 -0.28
CA ASN A 300 -2.35 3.61 -0.85
C ASN A 300 -2.79 3.94 -2.28
N PHE A 301 -1.91 4.49 -3.14
CA PHE A 301 -2.27 4.93 -4.50
C PHE A 301 -2.85 3.82 -5.38
N THR A 302 -2.68 2.55 -5.02
CA THR A 302 -3.33 1.40 -5.66
C THR A 302 -4.86 1.40 -5.49
N ALA A 303 -5.40 2.24 -4.60
CA ALA A 303 -6.83 2.47 -4.47
C ALA A 303 -7.46 3.05 -5.76
N ASP A 304 -6.67 3.74 -6.59
CA ASP A 304 -7.13 4.32 -7.86
C ASP A 304 -7.49 3.25 -8.92
N ILE A 305 -6.93 2.04 -8.81
CA ILE A 305 -7.31 0.89 -9.64
C ILE A 305 -8.08 -0.15 -8.83
N GLY A 306 -9.12 0.30 -8.13
CA GLY A 306 -9.89 -0.45 -7.14
C GLY A 306 -10.28 -1.85 -7.56
N ARG A 307 -10.69 -2.07 -8.82
CA ARG A 307 -11.09 -3.41 -9.32
C ARG A 307 -9.94 -4.42 -9.28
N SER A 308 -8.80 -4.10 -9.91
CA SER A 308 -7.64 -5.01 -9.95
C SER A 308 -7.07 -5.25 -8.56
N ALA A 309 -6.96 -4.19 -7.76
CA ALA A 309 -6.48 -4.26 -6.38
C ALA A 309 -7.39 -5.14 -5.51
N SER A 310 -8.73 -4.99 -5.62
CA SER A 310 -9.68 -5.84 -4.88
C SER A 310 -9.58 -7.30 -5.27
N VAL A 311 -9.44 -7.61 -6.55
CA VAL A 311 -9.28 -9.01 -7.01
C VAL A 311 -8.02 -9.63 -6.41
N ALA A 312 -6.89 -8.94 -6.49
CA ALA A 312 -5.61 -9.45 -5.99
C ALA A 312 -5.64 -9.65 -4.47
N ILE A 313 -6.11 -8.65 -3.72
CA ILE A 313 -6.20 -8.72 -2.25
C ILE A 313 -7.17 -9.82 -1.83
N ALA A 314 -8.38 -9.88 -2.41
CA ALA A 314 -9.38 -10.88 -2.05
C ALA A 314 -8.89 -12.32 -2.27
N GLN A 315 -8.16 -12.57 -3.35
CA GLN A 315 -7.55 -13.89 -3.60
C GLN A 315 -6.45 -14.22 -2.59
N ALA A 316 -5.60 -13.25 -2.24
CA ALA A 316 -4.54 -13.43 -1.27
C ALA A 316 -5.07 -13.62 0.17
N MET A 317 -6.17 -12.95 0.53
CA MET A 317 -6.82 -13.09 1.84
C MET A 317 -7.60 -14.41 1.98
N LEU A 318 -8.12 -14.96 0.88
CA LEU A 318 -9.06 -16.07 0.90
C LEU A 318 -8.58 -17.31 1.69
N PRO A 319 -7.32 -17.79 1.56
CA PRO A 319 -6.86 -18.94 2.35
C PRO A 319 -6.97 -18.70 3.86
N TYR A 320 -6.62 -17.50 4.30
CA TYR A 320 -6.64 -17.11 5.71
C TYR A 320 -8.07 -16.94 6.22
N VAL A 321 -8.93 -16.25 5.46
CA VAL A 321 -10.36 -16.11 5.78
C VAL A 321 -11.06 -17.47 5.87
N LEU A 322 -10.77 -18.40 4.96
CA LEU A 322 -11.31 -19.77 5.01
C LEU A 322 -10.80 -20.55 6.23
N THR A 323 -9.53 -20.39 6.60
CA THR A 323 -8.96 -21.06 7.77
C THR A 323 -9.63 -20.57 9.05
N ILE A 324 -9.79 -19.25 9.20
CA ILE A 324 -10.52 -18.65 10.32
C ILE A 324 -11.98 -19.11 10.34
N ALA A 325 -12.64 -19.09 9.19
CA ALA A 325 -14.04 -19.45 9.08
C ALA A 325 -14.33 -20.92 9.46
N ARG A 326 -13.39 -21.83 9.15
CA ARG A 326 -13.50 -23.26 9.46
C ARG A 326 -13.16 -23.64 10.89
N HIS A 327 -12.19 -22.95 11.49
CA HIS A 327 -11.60 -23.39 12.76
C HIS A 327 -11.83 -22.39 13.91
N GLY A 328 -12.52 -21.28 13.65
CA GLY A 328 -12.53 -20.13 14.57
C GLY A 328 -11.18 -19.43 14.60
N VAL A 329 -11.07 -18.33 15.33
CA VAL A 329 -9.82 -17.56 15.41
C VAL A 329 -8.71 -18.39 16.05
N ASP A 330 -8.92 -18.90 17.25
CA ASP A 330 -7.88 -19.62 18.01
C ASP A 330 -7.39 -20.86 17.26
N GLY A 331 -8.31 -21.70 16.77
CA GLY A 331 -7.94 -22.88 16.00
C GLY A 331 -7.27 -22.57 14.66
N ALA A 332 -7.54 -21.41 14.07
CA ALA A 332 -6.88 -20.95 12.86
C ALA A 332 -5.44 -20.52 13.15
N LEU A 333 -5.19 -19.86 14.26
CA LEU A 333 -3.84 -19.43 14.67
C LEU A 333 -2.95 -20.63 15.01
N GLU A 334 -3.51 -21.67 15.61
CA GLU A 334 -2.78 -22.94 15.87
C GLU A 334 -2.40 -23.68 14.58
N LYS A 335 -3.28 -23.67 13.58
CA LYS A 335 -3.09 -24.45 12.34
C LYS A 335 -2.37 -23.69 11.23
N CYS A 336 -2.26 -22.38 11.33
CA CYS A 336 -1.66 -21.53 10.31
C CYS A 336 -0.64 -20.56 10.95
N PRO A 337 0.64 -20.97 11.07
CA PRO A 337 1.69 -20.12 11.62
C PRO A 337 1.84 -18.77 10.91
N ASP A 338 1.61 -18.73 9.59
CA ASP A 338 1.64 -17.50 8.80
C ASP A 338 0.63 -16.46 9.35
N LEU A 339 -0.59 -16.93 9.60
CA LEU A 339 -1.68 -16.12 10.13
C LEU A 339 -1.38 -15.66 11.58
N ALA A 340 -0.81 -16.56 12.40
CA ALA A 340 -0.44 -16.25 13.77
C ALA A 340 0.58 -15.11 13.84
N ARG A 341 1.53 -15.08 12.89
CA ARG A 341 2.47 -13.95 12.75
C ARG A 341 1.80 -12.64 12.35
N GLY A 342 0.59 -12.71 11.79
CA GLY A 342 -0.22 -11.57 11.39
C GLY A 342 -0.99 -10.87 12.53
N VAL A 343 -0.97 -11.40 13.75
CA VAL A 343 -1.81 -10.89 14.85
C VAL A 343 -1.15 -9.72 15.57
N TYR A 344 -1.86 -8.61 15.69
CA TYR A 344 -1.52 -7.46 16.53
C TYR A 344 -2.12 -7.58 17.93
N THR A 345 -3.43 -7.84 18.00
CA THR A 345 -4.15 -8.08 19.26
C THR A 345 -4.94 -9.38 19.19
N LEU A 346 -5.00 -10.13 20.26
CA LEU A 346 -5.81 -11.35 20.42
C LEU A 346 -6.75 -11.18 21.61
N SER A 347 -8.04 -11.14 21.34
CA SER A 347 -9.08 -10.92 22.36
C SER A 347 -8.72 -9.76 23.32
N GLY A 348 -8.26 -8.65 22.76
CA GLY A 348 -7.84 -7.46 23.48
C GLY A 348 -6.43 -7.50 24.10
N LYS A 349 -5.71 -8.61 24.01
CA LYS A 349 -4.32 -8.68 24.47
C LYS A 349 -3.37 -8.29 23.35
N ASN A 350 -2.49 -7.33 23.58
CA ASN A 350 -1.43 -6.96 22.65
C ASN A 350 -0.44 -8.12 22.49
N ILE A 351 -0.30 -8.64 21.29
CA ILE A 351 0.65 -9.71 20.94
C ILE A 351 1.97 -9.14 20.46
N ARG A 352 1.93 -7.95 19.82
CA ARG A 352 3.12 -7.23 19.37
C ARG A 352 3.24 -5.91 20.10
N PRO A 353 4.47 -5.50 20.48
CA PRO A 353 4.67 -4.18 21.10
C PRO A 353 4.23 -3.09 20.12
N SER A 354 3.56 -2.06 20.64
CA SER A 354 3.27 -0.85 19.87
C SER A 354 4.58 -0.26 19.33
N PRO A 355 4.60 0.26 18.09
CA PRO A 355 5.78 0.94 17.57
C PRO A 355 6.19 2.09 18.50
N ALA A 356 7.51 2.33 18.58
CA ALA A 356 8.05 3.41 19.41
C ALA A 356 7.42 4.77 19.10
N PRO A 357 7.30 5.67 20.08
CA PRO A 357 6.71 6.99 19.89
C PRO A 357 7.36 7.75 18.73
N MET A 358 6.55 8.39 17.89
CA MET A 358 7.06 9.45 17.02
C MET A 358 7.54 10.59 17.92
N GLU A 359 8.83 10.88 17.96
CA GLU A 359 9.28 12.18 18.41
C GLU A 359 8.67 13.21 17.43
N GLN A 360 7.83 14.08 17.95
CA GLN A 360 7.33 15.22 17.19
C GLN A 360 8.53 16.11 16.88
N GLY A 361 9.09 15.92 15.68
CA GLY A 361 9.96 16.93 15.11
C GLY A 361 9.14 18.23 15.05
N SER A 362 9.52 19.22 15.85
CA SER A 362 8.90 20.54 15.91
C SER A 362 8.84 21.14 14.50
N CYS A 363 7.68 21.07 13.88
CA CYS A 363 7.37 21.95 12.79
C CYS A 363 7.18 23.34 13.39
N ALA A 364 8.29 24.10 13.48
CA ALA A 364 8.23 25.53 13.74
C ALA A 364 7.37 26.16 12.66
N GLY A 365 6.34 26.90 13.11
CA GLY A 365 5.32 27.52 12.29
C GLY A 365 5.91 28.45 11.22
N GLY A 366 5.60 28.13 9.97
CA GLY A 366 5.63 29.06 8.86
C GLY A 366 4.20 29.28 8.39
N ALA A 367 3.62 30.42 8.75
CA ALA A 367 2.31 30.85 8.29
C ALA A 367 2.28 30.90 6.75
N ALA A 368 1.26 30.30 6.17
CA ALA A 368 1.00 30.41 4.74
C ALA A 368 0.65 31.86 4.39
N PRO A 369 1.19 32.44 3.30
CA PRO A 369 0.76 33.73 2.83
C PRO A 369 -0.66 33.66 2.23
N PRO A 370 -1.49 34.73 2.34
CA PRO A 370 -2.85 34.73 1.85
C PRO A 370 -2.89 34.76 0.32
N CYS A 371 -3.80 34.00 -0.24
CA CYS A 371 -4.14 34.02 -1.66
C CYS A 371 -4.65 35.44 -2.05
N GLN A 372 -3.86 36.18 -2.82
CA GLN A 372 -4.34 37.40 -3.47
C GLN A 372 -5.12 37.00 -4.73
N GLY A 373 -6.39 37.38 -4.74
CA GLY A 373 -7.34 37.17 -5.83
C GLY A 373 -6.91 37.87 -7.11
N LEU A 374 -6.86 37.15 -8.20
CA LEU A 374 -6.85 37.72 -9.56
C LEU A 374 -8.27 38.16 -9.91
N ARG A 375 -8.51 39.46 -9.77
CA ARG A 375 -9.69 40.13 -10.37
C ARG A 375 -9.48 40.22 -11.87
N GLY A 376 -10.54 39.84 -12.58
CA GLY A 376 -10.57 39.84 -14.03
C GLY A 376 -10.38 41.15 -14.72
N ARG A 377 -9.91 41.10 -15.95
CA ARG A 377 -10.21 42.09 -17.01
C ARG A 377 -10.72 41.34 -18.23
N ARG A 378 -11.96 41.65 -18.59
CA ARG A 378 -12.48 41.54 -19.95
C ARG A 378 -12.25 42.90 -20.62
N PRO A 379 -12.35 43.04 -21.90
CA PRO A 379 -12.99 42.24 -22.94
C PRO A 379 -12.05 41.40 -23.77
#